data_0d962a9e22c893fa50bdc3b7a8244b75
#
_entry.id   0d962a9e22c893fa50bdc3b7a8244b75
#
_cell.length_a   1.000
_cell.length_b   1.000
_cell.length_c   1.000
_cell.angle_alpha   90.00
_cell.angle_beta   90.00
_cell.angle_gamma   90.00
#
_symmetry.space_group_name_H-M   'P 1'
#
loop_
_entity.id
_entity.type
_entity.pdbx_description
1 polymer ?
#
loop_
_entity_poly.entity_id
_entity_poly.type
_entity_poly.pdbx_seq_one_letter_code
_entity_poly.pdbx_strand_id
1 'polypeptide(L)'
;MYSYIKGELSEIVAENHIVVENGGIGYNIYIPGQVLSLLPGVGEEVKIYTYLCVREDAFILYGFLTRDDLNVFKLLIGVSGIGPKGALAILSVMSTDDLRFAVLSDDAKAIAKAPGVGNKTAQRLIIELKDKLSLEDAFEQKLSHTQEAASGNGLKGIRNEAVEALVSLGYSSTEALKVLR
;
A
#
# COMPACT_ATOMS: atom_id res chain seq x y z
N MET A 1 -14.36 14.84 7.92
CA MET A 1 -13.10 14.10 7.60
C MET A 1 -13.23 13.51 6.22
N TYR A 2 -12.19 13.58 5.38
CA TYR A 2 -12.22 13.06 4.02
C TYR A 2 -11.86 11.57 4.04
N SER A 3 -12.72 10.70 3.47
CA SER A 3 -12.43 9.26 3.35
C SER A 3 -11.64 8.94 2.07
N TYR A 4 -11.92 9.68 1.01
CA TYR A 4 -11.21 9.63 -0.26
C TYR A 4 -11.48 10.92 -1.04
N ILE A 5 -10.63 11.20 -2.00
CA ILE A 5 -10.84 12.21 -3.04
C ILE A 5 -10.86 11.48 -4.39
N LYS A 6 -11.91 11.71 -5.18
CA LYS A 6 -12.04 11.19 -6.54
C LYS A 6 -12.15 12.37 -7.49
N GLY A 7 -11.28 12.46 -8.46
CA GLY A 7 -11.23 13.55 -9.40
C GLY A 7 -10.15 13.33 -10.44
N GLU A 8 -9.80 14.39 -11.15
CA GLU A 8 -8.75 14.38 -12.18
C GLU A 8 -7.37 14.52 -11.54
N LEU A 9 -6.40 13.70 -11.94
CA LEU A 9 -5.00 13.91 -11.59
C LEU A 9 -4.49 15.12 -12.37
N SER A 10 -4.49 16.29 -11.73
CA SER A 10 -4.11 17.56 -12.39
C SER A 10 -2.61 17.72 -12.49
N GLU A 11 -1.85 17.27 -11.50
CA GLU A 11 -0.41 17.51 -11.44
C GLU A 11 0.33 16.46 -10.61
N ILE A 12 1.55 16.12 -11.04
CA ILE A 12 2.55 15.41 -10.24
C ILE A 12 3.65 16.43 -9.91
N VAL A 13 3.65 16.93 -8.67
CA VAL A 13 4.52 18.04 -8.25
C VAL A 13 5.93 17.56 -7.91
N ALA A 14 6.05 16.37 -7.30
CA ALA A 14 7.31 15.76 -6.88
C ALA A 14 7.16 14.25 -6.72
N GLU A 15 8.24 13.56 -6.36
CA GLU A 15 8.29 12.09 -6.20
C GLU A 15 7.26 11.49 -5.22
N ASN A 16 6.62 12.31 -4.40
CA ASN A 16 5.63 11.88 -3.41
C ASN A 16 4.49 12.88 -3.21
N HIS A 17 4.22 13.75 -4.19
CA HIS A 17 3.24 14.81 -4.04
C HIS A 17 2.47 15.01 -5.35
N ILE A 18 1.15 14.90 -5.27
CA ILE A 18 0.23 15.05 -6.40
C ILE A 18 -0.86 16.08 -6.08
N VAL A 19 -1.48 16.59 -7.13
CA VAL A 19 -2.71 17.39 -7.05
C VAL A 19 -3.84 16.63 -7.72
N VAL A 20 -4.91 16.42 -6.99
CA VAL A 20 -6.16 15.87 -7.54
C VAL A 20 -7.22 16.97 -7.51
N GLU A 21 -7.78 17.28 -8.68
CA GLU A 21 -8.86 18.27 -8.81
C GLU A 21 -10.22 17.60 -8.68
N ASN A 22 -11.08 18.19 -7.87
CA ASN A 22 -12.49 17.83 -7.78
C ASN A 22 -13.32 19.10 -7.60
N GLY A 23 -14.23 19.34 -8.55
CA GLY A 23 -15.17 20.49 -8.47
C GLY A 23 -14.49 21.85 -8.46
N GLY A 24 -13.38 22.03 -9.16
CA GLY A 24 -12.62 23.29 -9.22
C GLY A 24 -11.69 23.52 -8.01
N ILE A 25 -11.51 22.51 -7.15
CA ILE A 25 -10.61 22.59 -5.99
C ILE A 25 -9.47 21.57 -6.20
N GLY A 26 -8.22 22.05 -6.21
CA GLY A 26 -7.02 21.21 -6.24
C GLY A 26 -6.61 20.77 -4.83
N TYR A 27 -6.62 19.49 -4.59
CA TYR A 27 -6.21 18.87 -3.33
C TYR A 27 -4.76 18.43 -3.41
N ASN A 28 -3.90 19.03 -2.58
CA ASN A 28 -2.51 18.60 -2.42
C ASN A 28 -2.44 17.34 -1.56
N ILE A 29 -1.91 16.24 -2.12
CA ILE A 29 -1.90 14.93 -1.45
C ILE A 29 -0.49 14.35 -1.49
N TYR A 30 0.04 13.98 -0.32
CA TYR A 30 1.29 13.25 -0.21
C TYR A 30 1.03 11.75 -0.33
N ILE A 31 1.75 11.10 -1.22
CA ILE A 31 1.61 9.66 -1.50
C ILE A 31 2.94 8.93 -1.32
N PRO A 32 2.96 7.60 -1.10
CA PRO A 32 4.19 6.83 -1.14
C PRO A 32 4.85 6.92 -2.52
N GLY A 33 6.18 7.12 -2.59
CA GLY A 33 6.88 7.34 -3.86
C GLY A 33 6.73 6.20 -4.86
N GLN A 34 6.65 4.95 -4.41
CA GLN A 34 6.41 3.79 -5.28
C GLN A 34 5.04 3.80 -5.98
N VAL A 35 4.07 4.54 -5.44
CA VAL A 35 2.71 4.62 -6.00
C VAL A 35 2.67 5.44 -7.29
N LEU A 36 3.63 6.33 -7.53
CA LEU A 36 3.67 7.18 -8.72
C LEU A 36 3.59 6.39 -10.03
N SER A 37 4.26 5.24 -10.11
CA SER A 37 4.25 4.39 -11.30
C SER A 37 2.92 3.67 -11.55
N LEU A 38 2.03 3.66 -10.56
CA LEU A 38 0.72 3.04 -10.60
C LEU A 38 -0.41 4.04 -10.86
N LEU A 39 -0.09 5.35 -10.83
CA LEU A 39 -1.07 6.39 -11.12
C LEU A 39 -1.44 6.40 -12.61
N PRO A 40 -2.67 6.83 -12.93
CA PRO A 40 -3.05 7.13 -14.31
C PRO A 40 -2.27 8.35 -14.85
N GLY A 41 -2.43 8.64 -16.13
CA GLY A 41 -1.87 9.84 -16.73
C GLY A 41 -2.46 11.14 -16.15
N VAL A 42 -1.68 12.22 -16.18
CA VAL A 42 -2.21 13.56 -15.88
C VAL A 42 -3.37 13.87 -16.81
N GLY A 43 -4.47 14.38 -16.27
CA GLY A 43 -5.74 14.60 -16.97
C GLY A 43 -6.73 13.43 -16.84
N GLU A 44 -6.33 12.29 -16.28
CA GLU A 44 -7.20 11.13 -16.09
C GLU A 44 -7.81 11.08 -14.70
N GLU A 45 -8.94 10.38 -14.57
CA GLU A 45 -9.63 10.22 -13.28
C GLU A 45 -8.88 9.27 -12.36
N VAL A 46 -8.73 9.69 -11.11
CA VAL A 46 -8.11 8.89 -10.03
C VAL A 46 -8.96 8.95 -8.75
N LYS A 47 -8.94 7.88 -7.97
CA LYS A 47 -9.51 7.84 -6.62
C LYS A 47 -8.41 7.55 -5.61
N ILE A 48 -8.21 8.46 -4.68
CA ILE A 48 -7.19 8.38 -3.64
C ILE A 48 -7.87 8.30 -2.27
N TYR A 49 -7.63 7.24 -1.53
CA TYR A 49 -8.05 7.10 -0.13
C TYR A 49 -7.17 7.98 0.75
N THR A 50 -7.76 8.80 1.61
CA THR A 50 -7.03 9.87 2.28
C THR A 50 -7.04 9.78 3.80
N TYR A 51 -5.95 10.21 4.40
CA TYR A 51 -5.83 10.52 5.81
C TYR A 51 -5.52 12.00 5.98
N LEU A 52 -6.40 12.73 6.68
CA LEU A 52 -6.20 14.14 7.01
C LEU A 52 -5.45 14.25 8.34
N CYS A 53 -4.22 14.76 8.28
CA CYS A 53 -3.45 15.14 9.45
C CYS A 53 -3.68 16.63 9.75
N VAL A 54 -4.31 16.90 10.88
CA VAL A 54 -4.58 18.27 11.35
C VAL A 54 -3.49 18.67 12.33
N ARG A 55 -2.85 19.81 12.08
CA ARG A 55 -1.88 20.46 12.96
C ARG A 55 -2.30 21.89 13.22
N GLU A 56 -1.66 22.56 14.16
CA GLU A 56 -1.94 23.96 14.50
C GLU A 56 -1.71 24.90 13.31
N ASP A 57 -0.73 24.58 12.48
CA ASP A 57 -0.24 25.41 11.36
C ASP A 57 -0.59 24.84 9.97
N ALA A 58 -1.13 23.62 9.87
CA ALA A 58 -1.36 22.98 8.57
C ALA A 58 -2.42 21.89 8.59
N PHE A 59 -3.10 21.73 7.44
CA PHE A 59 -3.87 20.55 7.08
C PHE A 59 -3.11 19.76 5.99
N ILE A 60 -2.71 18.54 6.29
CA ILE A 60 -1.91 17.72 5.39
C ILE A 60 -2.70 16.47 5.02
N LEU A 61 -2.90 16.23 3.71
CA LEU A 61 -3.50 15.01 3.20
C LEU A 61 -2.40 14.00 2.83
N TYR A 62 -2.53 12.79 3.35
CA TYR A 62 -1.78 11.61 2.94
C TYR A 62 -2.71 10.70 2.15
N GLY A 63 -2.26 10.19 1.00
CA GLY A 63 -3.10 9.47 0.06
C GLY A 63 -2.55 8.10 -0.33
N PHE A 64 -3.48 7.17 -0.64
CA PHE A 64 -3.20 5.79 -0.95
C PHE A 64 -4.16 5.29 -2.03
N LEU A 65 -3.72 4.37 -2.89
CA LEU A 65 -4.55 3.80 -3.94
C LEU A 65 -5.57 2.81 -3.39
N THR A 66 -5.25 2.13 -2.29
CA THR A 66 -6.14 1.15 -1.67
C THR A 66 -6.52 1.53 -0.24
N ARG A 67 -7.64 0.96 0.24
CA ARG A 67 -8.04 1.09 1.65
C ARG A 67 -7.07 0.36 2.57
N ASP A 68 -6.48 -0.71 2.08
CA ASP A 68 -5.53 -1.50 2.85
C ASP A 68 -4.26 -0.72 3.14
N ASP A 69 -3.67 -0.08 2.12
CA ASP A 69 -2.51 0.81 2.31
C ASP A 69 -2.81 1.93 3.33
N LEU A 70 -4.01 2.53 3.24
CA LEU A 70 -4.45 3.53 4.21
C LEU A 70 -4.57 2.92 5.63
N ASN A 71 -5.05 1.69 5.77
CA ASN A 71 -5.16 1.04 7.07
C ASN A 71 -3.79 0.72 7.65
N VAL A 72 -2.87 0.21 6.84
CA VAL A 72 -1.48 -0.03 7.26
C VAL A 72 -0.79 1.28 7.65
N PHE A 73 -0.99 2.36 6.89
CA PHE A 73 -0.49 3.68 7.28
C PHE A 73 -1.00 4.11 8.65
N LYS A 74 -2.30 3.91 8.94
CA LYS A 74 -2.89 4.21 10.26
C LYS A 74 -2.29 3.35 11.39
N LEU A 75 -2.01 2.08 11.11
CA LEU A 75 -1.30 1.22 12.07
C LEU A 75 0.10 1.75 12.36
N LEU A 76 0.84 2.16 11.32
CA LEU A 76 2.19 2.71 11.45
C LEU A 76 2.23 3.97 12.30
N ILE A 77 1.33 4.94 12.05
CA ILE A 77 1.29 6.18 12.83
C ILE A 77 0.84 5.99 14.28
N GLY A 78 0.24 4.84 14.59
CA GLY A 78 -0.10 4.42 15.95
C GLY A 78 1.09 3.87 16.73
N VAL A 79 2.23 3.61 16.06
CA VAL A 79 3.45 3.14 16.70
C VAL A 79 4.23 4.33 17.29
N SER A 80 4.60 4.23 18.54
CA SER A 80 5.35 5.30 19.21
C SER A 80 6.70 5.58 18.52
N GLY A 81 6.91 6.83 18.14
CA GLY A 81 8.10 7.28 17.41
C GLY A 81 7.97 7.25 15.88
N ILE A 82 6.80 6.85 15.35
CA ILE A 82 6.50 6.90 13.92
C ILE A 82 5.38 7.92 13.68
N GLY A 83 5.73 9.06 13.11
CA GLY A 83 4.75 10.04 12.64
C GLY A 83 4.36 9.81 11.18
N PRO A 84 3.41 10.61 10.64
CA PRO A 84 2.94 10.45 9.26
C PRO A 84 4.03 10.48 8.20
N LYS A 85 5.06 11.33 8.37
CA LYS A 85 6.23 11.36 7.45
C LYS A 85 7.03 10.06 7.49
N GLY A 86 7.27 9.49 8.68
CA GLY A 86 7.98 8.24 8.84
C GLY A 86 7.19 7.05 8.27
N ALA A 87 5.88 7.01 8.51
CA ALA A 87 5.00 6.01 7.94
C ALA A 87 4.98 6.06 6.40
N LEU A 88 4.90 7.27 5.82
CA LEU A 88 4.97 7.46 4.38
C LEU A 88 6.32 7.01 3.82
N ALA A 89 7.44 7.31 4.51
CA ALA A 89 8.77 6.89 4.12
C ALA A 89 8.92 5.36 4.10
N ILE A 90 8.35 4.65 5.09
CA ILE A 90 8.31 3.18 5.11
C ILE A 90 7.56 2.67 3.88
N LEU A 91 6.34 3.15 3.63
CA LEU A 91 5.51 2.75 2.50
C LEU A 91 6.05 3.25 1.14
N SER A 92 7.07 4.10 1.10
CA SER A 92 7.76 4.50 -0.13
C SER A 92 8.87 3.53 -0.52
N VAL A 93 9.40 2.73 0.42
CA VAL A 93 10.52 1.78 0.17
C VAL A 93 10.08 0.33 0.18
N MET A 94 8.90 0.02 0.68
CA MET A 94 8.35 -1.34 0.69
C MET A 94 6.82 -1.30 0.57
N SER A 95 6.26 -2.33 -0.06
CA SER A 95 4.81 -2.52 -0.13
C SER A 95 4.22 -2.87 1.24
N THR A 96 2.90 -2.77 1.37
CA THR A 96 2.19 -3.21 2.58
C THR A 96 2.39 -4.69 2.87
N ASP A 97 2.45 -5.52 1.82
CA ASP A 97 2.72 -6.95 1.93
C ASP A 97 4.16 -7.21 2.40
N ASP A 98 5.16 -6.53 1.81
CA ASP A 98 6.56 -6.64 2.25
C ASP A 98 6.73 -6.22 3.71
N LEU A 99 6.01 -5.17 4.14
CA LEU A 99 6.00 -4.74 5.52
C LEU A 99 5.42 -5.80 6.46
N ARG A 100 4.30 -6.43 6.09
CA ARG A 100 3.71 -7.55 6.84
C ARG A 100 4.70 -8.70 6.97
N PHE A 101 5.33 -9.09 5.86
CA PHE A 101 6.36 -10.13 5.89
C PHE A 101 7.56 -9.77 6.78
N ALA A 102 8.04 -8.52 6.70
CA ALA A 102 9.14 -8.05 7.55
C ALA A 102 8.77 -8.09 9.05
N VAL A 103 7.53 -7.72 9.39
CA VAL A 103 7.02 -7.80 10.78
C VAL A 103 6.92 -9.25 11.25
N LEU A 104 6.38 -10.15 10.44
CA LEU A 104 6.21 -11.57 10.80
C LEU A 104 7.54 -12.31 10.90
N SER A 105 8.53 -11.95 10.08
CA SER A 105 9.88 -12.53 10.06
C SER A 105 10.88 -11.85 11.00
N ASP A 106 10.44 -10.86 11.79
CA ASP A 106 11.30 -10.06 12.68
C ASP A 106 12.44 -9.31 11.93
N ASP A 107 12.24 -8.96 10.62
CA ASP A 107 13.26 -8.28 9.81
C ASP A 107 13.26 -6.77 10.01
N ALA A 108 13.78 -6.34 11.17
CA ALA A 108 13.96 -4.93 11.48
C ALA A 108 14.90 -4.21 10.50
N LYS A 109 15.85 -4.95 9.87
CA LYS A 109 16.79 -4.34 8.93
C LYS A 109 16.12 -3.91 7.63
N ALA A 110 15.15 -4.68 7.14
CA ALA A 110 14.37 -4.29 5.97
C ALA A 110 13.60 -2.99 6.24
N ILE A 111 12.93 -2.88 7.39
CA ILE A 111 12.15 -1.69 7.78
C ILE A 111 13.06 -0.48 8.02
N ALA A 112 14.24 -0.67 8.61
CA ALA A 112 15.21 0.39 8.87
C ALA A 112 15.87 0.96 7.60
N LYS A 113 15.60 0.42 6.40
CA LYS A 113 16.00 1.04 5.13
C LYS A 113 15.20 2.33 4.84
N ALA A 114 14.05 2.49 5.45
CA ALA A 114 13.23 3.69 5.28
C ALA A 114 13.94 4.92 5.88
N PRO A 115 14.02 6.03 5.14
CA PRO A 115 14.64 7.26 5.63
C PRO A 115 14.00 7.74 6.95
N GLY A 116 14.84 8.03 7.95
CA GLY A 116 14.37 8.48 9.26
C GLY A 116 13.88 7.37 10.20
N VAL A 117 13.96 6.11 9.80
CA VAL A 117 13.59 4.95 10.64
C VAL A 117 14.85 4.22 11.08
N GLY A 118 15.22 4.36 12.35
CA GLY A 118 16.36 3.65 12.92
C GLY A 118 16.01 2.22 13.36
N ASN A 119 17.04 1.38 13.57
CA ASN A 119 16.87 -0.01 14.01
C ASN A 119 16.00 -0.15 15.27
N LYS A 120 16.16 0.74 16.26
CA LYS A 120 15.34 0.73 17.49
C LYS A 120 13.87 0.98 17.20
N THR A 121 13.57 1.93 16.30
CA THR A 121 12.20 2.23 15.87
C THR A 121 11.61 1.07 15.08
N ALA A 122 12.39 0.45 14.18
CA ALA A 122 11.97 -0.72 13.42
C ALA A 122 11.67 -1.94 14.33
N GLN A 123 12.52 -2.22 15.32
CA GLN A 123 12.26 -3.28 16.29
C GLN A 123 10.99 -3.03 17.11
N ARG A 124 10.78 -1.79 17.55
CA ARG A 124 9.57 -1.39 18.26
C ARG A 124 8.33 -1.55 17.40
N LEU A 125 8.41 -1.12 16.12
CA LEU A 125 7.35 -1.30 15.15
C LEU A 125 6.95 -2.77 15.03
N ILE A 126 7.92 -3.68 14.90
CA ILE A 126 7.67 -5.12 14.82
C ILE A 126 6.89 -5.60 16.05
N ILE A 127 7.35 -5.25 17.26
CA ILE A 127 6.69 -5.67 18.49
C ILE A 127 5.25 -5.16 18.55
N GLU A 128 5.03 -3.88 18.25
CA GLU A 128 3.69 -3.27 18.35
C GLU A 128 2.72 -3.70 17.24
N LEU A 129 3.22 -4.11 16.07
CA LEU A 129 2.39 -4.53 14.95
C LEU A 129 2.19 -6.05 14.86
N LYS A 130 3.07 -6.86 15.46
CA LYS A 130 3.00 -8.33 15.35
C LYS A 130 1.65 -8.89 15.81
N ASP A 131 1.09 -8.32 16.87
CA ASP A 131 -0.22 -8.71 17.41
C ASP A 131 -1.41 -8.19 16.56
N LYS A 132 -1.16 -7.23 15.68
CA LYS A 132 -2.19 -6.56 14.85
C LYS A 132 -2.21 -7.04 13.40
N LEU A 133 -1.17 -7.74 12.98
CA LEU A 133 -0.98 -8.25 11.64
C LEU A 133 -0.93 -9.78 11.70
N SER A 134 -2.08 -10.44 11.76
CA SER A 134 -2.12 -11.90 11.70
C SER A 134 -1.75 -12.41 10.31
N LEU A 135 -1.22 -13.63 10.24
CA LEU A 135 -0.95 -14.31 8.96
C LEU A 135 -2.23 -14.50 8.12
N GLU A 136 -3.37 -14.71 8.79
CA GLU A 136 -4.68 -14.85 8.14
C GLU A 136 -5.11 -13.56 7.46
N ASP A 137 -4.95 -12.39 8.12
CA ASP A 137 -5.24 -11.09 7.52
C ASP A 137 -4.33 -10.80 6.31
N ALA A 138 -3.06 -11.21 6.36
CA ALA A 138 -2.13 -11.07 5.25
C ALA A 138 -2.49 -11.96 4.04
N PHE A 139 -3.04 -13.15 4.30
CA PHE A 139 -3.49 -14.08 3.26
C PHE A 139 -4.82 -13.67 2.64
N GLU A 140 -5.82 -13.32 3.46
CA GLU A 140 -7.14 -12.88 2.98
C GLU A 140 -7.06 -11.59 2.17
N GLN A 141 -6.19 -10.66 2.56
CA GLN A 141 -5.99 -9.41 1.82
C GLN A 141 -5.23 -9.64 0.51
N LYS A 142 -4.28 -10.57 0.47
CA LYS A 142 -3.60 -10.92 -0.79
C LYS A 142 -4.57 -11.52 -1.82
N LEU A 143 -5.53 -12.33 -1.37
CA LEU A 143 -6.60 -12.87 -2.20
C LEU A 143 -7.55 -11.77 -2.70
N SER A 144 -7.93 -10.80 -1.85
CA SER A 144 -8.81 -9.70 -2.23
C SER A 144 -8.14 -8.70 -3.19
N HIS A 145 -6.85 -8.40 -3.02
CA HIS A 145 -6.08 -7.57 -3.95
C HIS A 145 -5.94 -8.22 -5.34
N THR A 146 -5.81 -9.55 -5.40
CA THR A 146 -5.78 -10.28 -6.67
C THR A 146 -7.14 -10.20 -7.38
N GLN A 147 -8.25 -10.17 -6.66
CA GLN A 147 -9.59 -10.02 -7.22
C GLN A 147 -9.89 -8.61 -7.73
N GLU A 148 -9.44 -7.56 -7.06
CA GLU A 148 -9.60 -6.17 -7.54
C GLU A 148 -8.73 -5.87 -8.77
N ALA A 149 -7.51 -6.42 -8.84
CA ALA A 149 -6.65 -6.32 -10.02
C ALA A 149 -7.15 -7.16 -11.21
N ALA A 150 -7.87 -8.26 -10.96
CA ALA A 150 -8.44 -9.13 -11.99
C ALA A 150 -9.64 -8.52 -12.73
N SER A 151 -10.29 -7.49 -12.20
CA SER A 151 -11.41 -6.81 -12.86
C SER A 151 -11.03 -6.07 -14.15
N GLY A 152 -9.74 -5.92 -14.44
CA GLY A 152 -9.21 -5.26 -15.66
C GLY A 152 -8.66 -6.18 -16.75
N ASN A 153 -8.43 -7.49 -16.49
CA ASN A 153 -7.78 -8.36 -17.48
C ASN A 153 -8.18 -9.84 -17.31
N GLY A 154 -9.45 -10.14 -17.60
CA GLY A 154 -10.17 -11.36 -17.25
C GLY A 154 -9.59 -12.73 -17.66
N LEU A 155 -8.58 -12.84 -18.53
CA LEU A 155 -7.99 -14.12 -18.95
C LEU A 155 -6.66 -14.45 -18.27
N LYS A 156 -5.86 -13.46 -17.93
CA LYS A 156 -4.58 -13.68 -17.21
C LYS A 156 -4.79 -13.96 -15.72
N GLY A 157 -5.80 -13.36 -15.09
CA GLY A 157 -6.16 -13.59 -13.69
C GLY A 157 -6.63 -15.03 -13.46
N ILE A 158 -7.57 -15.52 -14.25
CA ILE A 158 -8.13 -16.89 -14.15
C ILE A 158 -7.03 -17.95 -14.30
N ARG A 159 -6.05 -17.72 -15.17
CA ARG A 159 -4.93 -18.66 -15.38
C ARG A 159 -4.02 -18.73 -14.16
N ASN A 160 -3.73 -17.61 -13.53
CA ASN A 160 -2.87 -17.58 -12.33
C ASN A 160 -3.58 -18.22 -11.13
N GLU A 161 -4.87 -17.98 -10.94
CA GLU A 161 -5.69 -18.63 -9.90
C GLU A 161 -5.73 -20.16 -10.10
N ALA A 162 -5.86 -20.63 -11.35
CA ALA A 162 -5.86 -22.04 -11.66
C ALA A 162 -4.48 -22.69 -11.39
N VAL A 163 -3.37 -21.97 -11.65
CA VAL A 163 -2.02 -22.45 -11.29
C VAL A 163 -1.87 -22.57 -9.78
N GLU A 164 -2.30 -21.57 -9.02
CA GLU A 164 -2.21 -21.58 -7.56
C GLU A 164 -3.07 -22.69 -6.93
N ALA A 165 -4.26 -22.93 -7.46
CA ALA A 165 -5.13 -24.03 -7.03
C ALA A 165 -4.45 -25.40 -7.27
N LEU A 166 -3.81 -25.61 -8.42
CA LEU A 166 -3.08 -26.85 -8.72
C LEU A 166 -1.85 -27.03 -7.83
N VAL A 167 -1.14 -25.94 -7.52
CA VAL A 167 0.01 -25.97 -6.61
C VAL A 167 -0.43 -26.30 -5.18
N SER A 168 -1.55 -25.78 -4.72
CA SER A 168 -2.12 -26.12 -3.39
C SER A 168 -2.60 -27.56 -3.28
N LEU A 169 -2.93 -28.20 -4.41
CA LEU A 169 -3.24 -29.63 -4.52
C LEU A 169 -2.00 -30.53 -4.64
N GLY A 170 -0.78 -29.94 -4.58
CA GLY A 170 0.49 -30.68 -4.54
C GLY A 170 1.18 -30.85 -5.90
N TYR A 171 0.70 -30.22 -6.97
CA TYR A 171 1.38 -30.21 -8.26
C TYR A 171 2.52 -29.19 -8.27
N SER A 172 3.59 -29.44 -9.02
CA SER A 172 4.63 -28.45 -9.21
C SER A 172 4.14 -27.30 -10.10
N SER A 173 4.66 -26.08 -9.91
CA SER A 173 4.30 -24.92 -10.73
C SER A 173 4.52 -25.14 -12.22
N THR A 174 5.51 -25.97 -12.59
CA THR A 174 5.81 -26.35 -13.98
C THR A 174 4.78 -27.32 -14.57
N GLU A 175 4.22 -28.22 -13.79
CA GLU A 175 3.16 -29.13 -14.22
C GLU A 175 1.83 -28.38 -14.35
N ALA A 176 1.51 -27.51 -13.38
CA ALA A 176 0.32 -26.65 -13.42
C ALA A 176 0.31 -25.75 -14.68
N LEU A 177 1.42 -25.13 -15.03
CA LEU A 177 1.56 -24.31 -16.23
C LEU A 177 1.46 -25.10 -17.55
N LYS A 178 1.82 -26.40 -17.57
CA LYS A 178 1.67 -27.25 -18.76
C LYS A 178 0.23 -27.64 -19.05
N VAL A 179 -0.57 -27.83 -18.01
CA VAL A 179 -1.97 -28.26 -18.15
C VAL A 179 -2.90 -27.11 -18.56
N LEU A 180 -2.52 -25.86 -18.22
CA LEU A 180 -3.30 -24.63 -18.50
C LEU A 180 -2.85 -23.89 -19.77
N ARG A 181 -2.20 -24.57 -20.69
CA ARG A 181 -1.74 -24.07 -22.00
C ARG A 181 -2.88 -24.11 -23.08
#